data_f323a21e41bbb7eb18210c55b737a263
#
_entry.id   f323a21e41bbb7eb18210c55b737a263
#
_cell.length_a   1.000
_cell.length_b   1.000
_cell.length_c   1.000
_cell.angle_alpha   90.00
_cell.angle_beta   90.00
_cell.angle_gamma   90.00
#
_symmetry.space_group_name_H-M   'P 1'
#
loop_
_entity.id
_entity.type
_entity.pdbx_description
1 polymer ?
#
loop_
_entity_poly.entity_id
_entity_poly.type
_entity_poly.pdbx_seq_one_letter_code
_entity_poly.pdbx_strand_id
1 'polypeptide(L)'
;HDIVKIPIKAIIYFESEDHQIIIHYYTQNEYHKDSFYGLLDHVQKQLKSFQFLRIHKTYLVHHLYVRKYAYDKVYLSTGIELPIAQSKRKEIRAEQFAINRKESI
;
A
#
# COMPACT_ATOMS: atom_id res chain seq x y z
N HIS A 1 -10.08 -23.47 7.67
CA HIS A 1 -9.60 -22.20 7.09
C HIS A 1 -9.03 -22.42 5.71
N ASP A 2 -9.50 -21.65 4.77
CA ASP A 2 -8.93 -21.66 3.43
C ASP A 2 -7.68 -20.81 3.42
N ILE A 3 -6.65 -21.28 2.71
CA ILE A 3 -5.46 -20.49 2.47
C ILE A 3 -5.60 -19.82 1.13
N VAL A 4 -5.61 -18.49 1.13
CA VAL A 4 -5.72 -17.71 -0.08
C VAL A 4 -4.33 -17.22 -0.48
N LYS A 5 -3.93 -17.50 -1.71
CA LYS A 5 -2.69 -16.97 -2.26
C LYS A 5 -3.02 -15.73 -3.07
N ILE A 6 -2.47 -14.60 -2.66
CA ILE A 6 -2.70 -13.34 -3.33
C ILE A 6 -1.39 -12.88 -3.98
N PRO A 7 -1.34 -12.79 -5.30
CA PRO A 7 -0.12 -12.29 -5.97
C PRO A 7 0.17 -10.86 -5.50
N ILE A 8 1.44 -10.56 -5.28
CA ILE A 8 1.84 -9.22 -4.82
C ILE A 8 1.36 -8.15 -5.80
N LYS A 9 1.40 -8.42 -7.10
CA LYS A 9 0.93 -7.48 -8.12
C LYS A 9 -0.55 -7.15 -7.98
N ALA A 10 -1.34 -8.01 -7.37
CA ALA A 10 -2.78 -7.80 -7.19
C ALA A 10 -3.09 -6.95 -5.97
N ILE A 11 -2.14 -6.79 -5.05
CA ILE A 11 -2.38 -6.10 -3.78
C ILE A 11 -2.33 -4.59 -4.00
N ILE A 12 -3.42 -3.91 -3.64
CA ILE A 12 -3.55 -2.46 -3.79
C ILE A 12 -2.99 -1.76 -2.55
N TYR A 13 -3.48 -2.15 -1.38
CA TYR A 13 -2.98 -1.63 -0.12
C TYR A 13 -3.42 -2.50 1.05
N PHE A 14 -2.73 -2.32 2.17
CA PHE A 14 -3.08 -2.91 3.46
C PHE A 14 -3.54 -1.82 4.40
N GLU A 15 -4.55 -2.13 5.20
CA GLU A 15 -4.92 -1.23 6.29
C GLU A 15 -4.95 -2.00 7.61
N SER A 16 -4.61 -1.28 8.68
CA SER A 16 -4.59 -1.83 10.04
C SER A 16 -5.82 -1.36 10.78
N GLU A 17 -6.57 -2.30 11.37
CA GLU A 17 -7.76 -2.00 12.17
C GLU A 17 -7.88 -3.02 13.29
N ASP A 18 -7.82 -2.55 14.54
CA ASP A 18 -8.02 -3.40 15.73
C ASP A 18 -7.23 -4.71 15.72
N HIS A 19 -5.92 -4.64 15.51
CA HIS A 19 -5.01 -5.79 15.45
C HIS A 19 -5.26 -6.71 14.25
N GLN A 20 -6.10 -6.29 13.33
CA GLN A 20 -6.29 -6.98 12.07
C GLN A 20 -5.64 -6.19 10.94
N ILE A 21 -5.14 -6.94 9.97
CA ILE A 21 -4.66 -6.36 8.72
C ILE A 21 -5.70 -6.71 7.65
N ILE A 22 -6.18 -5.70 6.97
CA ILE A 22 -7.11 -5.87 5.85
C ILE A 22 -6.33 -5.70 4.56
N ILE A 23 -6.40 -6.72 3.71
CA ILE A 23 -5.75 -6.68 2.39
C ILE A 23 -6.81 -6.30 1.36
N HIS A 24 -6.53 -5.24 0.61
CA HIS A 24 -7.35 -4.81 -0.51
C HIS A 24 -6.65 -5.21 -1.79
N TYR A 25 -7.30 -6.01 -2.64
CA TYR A 25 -6.64 -6.51 -3.84
C TYR A 25 -7.62 -6.71 -4.99
N TYR A 26 -7.06 -6.82 -6.20
CA TYR A 26 -7.81 -7.05 -7.44
C TYR A 26 -7.40 -8.37 -8.05
N THR A 27 -8.37 -9.24 -8.32
CA THR A 27 -8.15 -10.43 -9.14
C THR A 27 -9.34 -10.61 -10.08
N GLN A 28 -9.06 -11.06 -11.29
CA GLN A 28 -10.12 -11.32 -12.27
C GLN A 28 -11.04 -10.12 -12.46
N ASN A 29 -10.46 -8.90 -12.44
CA ASN A 29 -11.17 -7.63 -12.59
C ASN A 29 -12.19 -7.36 -11.48
N GLU A 30 -12.03 -8.00 -10.33
CA GLU A 30 -12.90 -7.77 -9.18
C GLU A 30 -12.08 -7.33 -7.97
N TYR A 31 -12.65 -6.42 -7.20
CA TYR A 31 -12.08 -5.94 -5.94
C TYR A 31 -12.46 -6.90 -4.82
N HIS A 32 -11.46 -7.27 -4.02
CA HIS A 32 -11.64 -8.18 -2.90
C HIS A 32 -11.00 -7.61 -1.64
N LYS A 33 -11.51 -8.07 -0.49
CA LYS A 33 -10.90 -7.81 0.81
C LYS A 33 -10.78 -9.11 1.58
N ASP A 34 -9.62 -9.32 2.19
CA ASP A 34 -9.41 -10.38 3.16
C ASP A 34 -8.74 -9.80 4.38
N SER A 35 -8.80 -10.48 5.50
CA SER A 35 -8.20 -10.00 6.73
C SER A 35 -7.48 -11.12 7.46
N PHE A 36 -6.48 -10.72 8.25
CA PHE A 36 -5.75 -11.63 9.12
C PHE A 36 -5.25 -10.86 10.34
N TYR A 37 -4.95 -11.56 11.43
CA TYR A 37 -4.38 -10.94 12.60
C TYR A 37 -2.90 -10.67 12.37
N GLY A 38 -2.44 -9.49 12.74
CA GLY A 38 -1.03 -9.12 12.56
C GLY A 38 -0.78 -7.65 12.78
N LEU A 39 0.49 -7.27 12.58
CA LEU A 39 0.96 -5.90 12.70
C LEU A 39 1.43 -5.40 11.35
N LEU A 40 1.03 -4.18 11.01
CA LEU A 40 1.39 -3.58 9.73
C LEU A 40 2.90 -3.40 9.59
N ASP A 41 3.61 -3.16 10.69
CA ASP A 41 5.08 -3.07 10.68
C ASP A 41 5.72 -4.36 10.17
N HIS A 42 5.18 -5.51 10.55
CA HIS A 42 5.70 -6.80 10.09
C HIS A 42 5.44 -7.00 8.60
N VAL A 43 4.26 -6.63 8.13
CA VAL A 43 3.91 -6.69 6.71
C VAL A 43 4.85 -5.79 5.90
N GLN A 44 5.09 -4.58 6.40
CA GLN A 44 5.98 -3.62 5.75
C GLN A 44 7.40 -4.20 5.58
N LYS A 45 7.92 -4.85 6.62
CA LYS A 45 9.24 -5.48 6.54
C LYS A 45 9.30 -6.59 5.52
N GLN A 46 8.27 -7.44 5.49
CA GLN A 46 8.22 -8.57 4.56
C GLN A 46 8.13 -8.11 3.10
N LEU A 47 7.53 -6.94 2.85
CA LEU A 47 7.31 -6.43 1.50
C LEU A 47 8.28 -5.31 1.13
N LYS A 48 9.40 -5.20 1.83
CA LYS A 48 10.34 -4.10 1.66
C LYS A 48 10.85 -3.94 0.23
N SER A 49 11.01 -5.04 -0.51
CA SER A 49 11.56 -4.99 -1.87
C SER A 49 10.50 -4.83 -2.96
N PHE A 50 9.22 -4.69 -2.60
CA PHE A 50 8.11 -4.69 -3.55
C PHE A 50 7.43 -3.34 -3.74
N GLN A 51 8.11 -2.25 -3.37
CA GLN A 51 7.62 -0.88 -3.59
C GLN A 51 6.30 -0.57 -2.90
N PHE A 52 6.18 -0.99 -1.64
CA PHE A 52 5.08 -0.58 -0.77
C PHE A 52 5.54 0.58 0.09
N LEU A 53 4.70 1.61 0.21
CA LEU A 53 5.00 2.83 0.97
C LEU A 53 4.09 2.92 2.18
N ARG A 54 4.69 3.12 3.36
CA ARG A 54 3.93 3.34 4.59
C ARG A 54 3.53 4.80 4.67
N ILE A 55 2.34 5.13 4.18
CA ILE A 55 1.88 6.53 4.10
C ILE A 55 1.23 7.01 5.39
N HIS A 56 0.87 6.09 6.27
CA HIS A 56 0.14 6.37 7.50
C HIS A 56 0.37 5.21 8.46
N LYS A 57 0.14 5.43 9.75
CA LYS A 57 0.24 4.31 10.71
C LYS A 57 -0.72 3.18 10.36
N THR A 58 -1.82 3.49 9.65
CA THR A 58 -2.85 2.52 9.29
C THR A 58 -2.82 2.08 7.83
N TYR A 59 -1.97 2.67 6.98
CA TYR A 59 -1.97 2.37 5.55
C TYR A 59 -0.59 2.08 4.99
N LEU A 60 -0.49 0.97 4.28
CA LEU A 60 0.69 0.57 3.50
C LEU A 60 0.22 0.37 2.06
N VAL A 61 0.63 1.25 1.15
CA VAL A 61 0.09 1.31 -0.20
C VAL A 61 1.10 0.79 -1.22
N HIS A 62 0.61 0.08 -2.24
CA HIS A 62 1.44 -0.40 -3.33
C HIS A 62 1.59 0.71 -4.38
N HIS A 63 2.83 1.11 -4.66
CA HIS A 63 3.13 2.17 -5.63
C HIS A 63 2.48 1.91 -7.00
N LEU A 64 2.39 0.65 -7.41
CA LEU A 64 1.79 0.25 -8.70
C LEU A 64 0.39 0.83 -8.91
N TYR A 65 -0.37 0.98 -7.84
CA TYR A 65 -1.76 1.46 -7.91
C TYR A 65 -1.92 2.93 -7.59
N VAL A 66 -0.82 3.65 -7.33
CA VAL A 66 -0.89 5.08 -7.04
C VAL A 66 -0.90 5.85 -8.36
N ARG A 67 -1.99 6.54 -8.65
CA ARG A 67 -2.12 7.40 -9.80
C ARG A 67 -1.44 8.75 -9.58
N LYS A 68 -1.51 9.26 -8.35
CA LYS A 68 -0.99 10.59 -8.02
C LYS A 68 -0.63 10.66 -6.54
N TYR A 69 0.52 11.23 -6.24
CA TYR A 69 0.93 11.61 -4.89
C TYR A 69 0.70 13.11 -4.72
N ALA A 70 -0.23 13.48 -3.85
CA ALA A 70 -0.38 14.86 -3.42
C ALA A 70 0.38 15.06 -2.10
N TYR A 71 0.39 16.28 -1.59
CA TYR A 71 1.11 16.60 -0.35
C TYR A 71 0.54 15.85 0.86
N ASP A 72 -0.78 15.74 0.93
CA ASP A 72 -1.48 15.19 2.09
C ASP A 72 -2.23 13.89 1.82
N LYS A 73 -2.21 13.38 0.61
CA LYS A 73 -2.92 12.15 0.27
C LYS A 73 -2.38 11.50 -1.01
N VAL A 74 -2.72 10.23 -1.20
CA VAL A 74 -2.49 9.53 -2.45
C VAL A 74 -3.83 9.26 -3.12
N TYR A 75 -3.82 9.32 -4.45
CA TYR A 75 -4.97 8.98 -5.28
C TYR A 75 -4.67 7.65 -5.95
N LEU A 76 -5.47 6.65 -5.67
CA LEU A 76 -5.30 5.33 -6.27
C LEU A 76 -6.03 5.25 -7.61
N SER A 77 -5.53 4.39 -8.49
CA SER A 77 -6.15 4.14 -9.79
C SER A 77 -7.57 3.60 -9.67
N THR A 78 -7.92 3.03 -8.51
CA THR A 78 -9.27 2.54 -8.22
C THR A 78 -10.25 3.65 -7.86
N GLY A 79 -9.77 4.89 -7.69
CA GLY A 79 -10.59 6.02 -7.25
C GLY A 79 -10.55 6.28 -5.75
N ILE A 80 -9.95 5.39 -4.98
CA ILE A 80 -9.81 5.56 -3.53
C ILE A 80 -8.74 6.60 -3.24
N GLU A 81 -8.97 7.43 -2.23
CA GLU A 81 -8.00 8.40 -1.71
C GLU A 81 -7.62 8.00 -0.30
N LEU A 82 -6.32 7.97 0.00
CA LEU A 82 -5.81 7.64 1.32
C LEU A 82 -4.93 8.77 1.84
N PRO A 83 -5.06 9.12 3.14
CA PRO A 83 -4.28 10.22 3.70
C PRO A 83 -2.81 9.85 3.90
N ILE A 84 -1.93 10.83 3.70
CA ILE A 84 -0.53 10.71 4.09
C ILE A 84 -0.38 11.45 5.43
N ALA A 85 0.05 10.73 6.46
CA ALA A 85 0.27 11.33 7.77
C ALA A 85 1.33 12.44 7.66
N GLN A 86 1.13 13.53 8.40
CA GLN A 86 2.05 14.67 8.37
C GLN A 86 3.48 14.24 8.64
N SER A 87 3.69 13.34 9.58
CA SER A 87 5.02 12.83 9.95
C SER A 87 5.67 11.99 8.86
N LYS A 88 4.91 11.57 7.85
CA LYS A 88 5.40 10.71 6.76
C LYS A 88 5.67 11.45 5.46
N ARG A 89 5.27 12.70 5.34
CA ARG A 89 5.28 13.42 4.06
C ARG A 89 6.67 13.55 3.44
N LYS A 90 7.67 13.87 4.25
CA LYS A 90 9.06 13.98 3.78
C LYS A 90 9.58 12.63 3.28
N GLU A 91 9.35 11.60 4.07
CA GLU A 91 9.78 10.24 3.77
C GLU A 91 9.15 9.73 2.49
N ILE A 92 7.84 9.95 2.33
CA ILE A 92 7.11 9.50 1.14
C ILE A 92 7.63 10.22 -0.11
N ARG A 93 7.91 11.52 -0.01
CA ARG A 93 8.47 12.26 -1.14
C ARG A 93 9.82 11.69 -1.56
N ALA A 94 10.69 11.38 -0.60
CA ALA A 94 11.98 10.79 -0.89
C ALA A 94 11.86 9.41 -1.52
N GLU A 95 10.96 8.56 -1.00
CA GLU A 95 10.72 7.23 -1.55
C GLU A 95 10.14 7.31 -2.97
N GLN A 96 9.23 8.22 -3.20
CA GLN A 96 8.65 8.45 -4.52
C GLN A 96 9.73 8.81 -5.54
N PHE A 97 10.64 9.70 -5.18
CA PHE A 97 11.76 10.06 -6.05
C PHE A 97 12.63 8.85 -6.36
N ALA A 98 12.94 8.04 -5.35
CA ALA A 98 13.77 6.86 -5.54
C ALA A 98 13.13 5.86 -6.51
N ILE A 99 11.82 5.63 -6.40
CA ILE A 99 11.08 4.75 -7.30
C ILE A 99 11.07 5.31 -8.72
N ASN A 100 10.76 6.61 -8.87
CA ASN A 100 10.72 7.25 -10.18
C ASN A 100 12.06 7.18 -10.89
N ARG A 101 13.17 7.31 -10.15
CA ARG A 101 14.51 7.20 -10.72
C ARG A 101 14.80 5.82 -11.27
N LYS A 102 14.28 4.77 -10.61
CA LYS A 102 14.44 3.39 -11.09
C LYS A 102 13.62 3.10 -12.33
N GLU A 103 12.50 3.78 -12.48
CA GLU A 103 11.57 3.58 -13.60
C GLU A 103 11.90 4.49 -14.79
N SER A 104 12.71 5.52 -14.58
CA SER A 104 13.10 6.48 -15.62
C SER A 104 14.42 6.09 -16.25
N ILE A 105 14.52 6.37 -17.53
CA ILE A 105 15.75 6.16 -18.27
C ILE A 105 16.53 7.47 -18.34
#